data_a899cb1322ee2c51492d62024cf10c45
#
_entry.id   a899cb1322ee2c51492d62024cf10c45
#
_cell.length_a   1.000
_cell.length_b   1.000
_cell.length_c   1.000
_cell.angle_alpha   90.00
_cell.angle_beta   90.00
_cell.angle_gamma   90.00
#
_symmetry.space_group_name_H-M   'P 1'
#
loop_
_entity.id
_entity.type
_entity.pdbx_description
1 polymer ?
#
loop_
_entity_poly.entity_id
_entity_poly.type
_entity_poly.pdbx_seq_one_letter_code
_entity_poly.pdbx_strand_id
1 'polypeptide(L)'
;MIDNLVHIAHNCIVGDSAVLAAQVGLAGGAILGEGAILAGQAGVGSQVTVGKGAIVMGQSGVTKDVPDHTTVVGFPAEETRKVWRERAALRRLLGSSRSEEE
;
A
#
# COMPACT_ATOMS: atom_id res chain seq x y z
N MET A 1 -7.32 2.90 14.68
CA MET A 1 -8.63 2.28 14.42
C MET A 1 -8.47 1.04 13.55
N ILE A 2 -9.05 -0.04 13.96
CA ILE A 2 -9.00 -1.30 13.22
C ILE A 2 -10.43 -1.71 12.86
N ASP A 3 -10.72 -1.79 11.59
CA ASP A 3 -12.05 -2.10 11.09
C ASP A 3 -12.31 -3.62 11.07
N ASN A 4 -13.46 -4.03 10.56
CA ASN A 4 -13.90 -5.43 10.51
C ASN A 4 -13.04 -6.27 9.56
N LEU A 5 -12.92 -7.55 9.89
CA LEU A 5 -12.25 -8.55 9.05
C LEU A 5 -10.78 -8.24 8.79
N VAL A 6 -10.14 -7.50 9.69
CA VAL A 6 -8.71 -7.29 9.64
C VAL A 6 -8.00 -8.50 10.23
N HIS A 7 -7.00 -9.02 9.53
CA HIS A 7 -6.17 -10.13 10.01
C HIS A 7 -4.79 -9.63 10.42
N ILE A 8 -4.44 -9.85 11.67
CA ILE A 8 -3.13 -9.48 12.20
C ILE A 8 -2.43 -10.74 12.70
N ALA A 9 -1.35 -11.10 12.04
CA ALA A 9 -0.58 -12.31 12.40
C ALA A 9 0.30 -12.05 13.63
N HIS A 10 1.07 -13.08 14.01
CA HIS A 10 1.92 -13.01 15.21
C HIS A 10 2.99 -11.95 15.12
N ASN A 11 3.29 -11.34 16.27
CA ASN A 11 4.41 -10.41 16.43
C ASN A 11 4.29 -9.13 15.60
N CYS A 12 3.08 -8.77 15.18
CA CYS A 12 2.86 -7.48 14.55
C CYS A 12 2.85 -6.37 15.58
N ILE A 13 3.36 -5.21 15.20
CA ILE A 13 3.32 -4.01 16.02
C ILE A 13 2.49 -2.97 15.28
N VAL A 14 1.44 -2.48 15.93
CA VAL A 14 0.57 -1.46 15.35
C VAL A 14 0.74 -0.19 16.17
N GLY A 15 1.27 0.85 15.54
CA GLY A 15 1.54 2.12 16.21
C GLY A 15 0.27 2.87 16.57
N ASP A 16 0.43 3.87 17.45
CA ASP A 16 -0.68 4.70 17.87
C ASP A 16 -1.30 5.43 16.66
N SER A 17 -2.60 5.59 16.69
CA SER A 17 -3.35 6.30 15.65
C SER A 17 -3.25 5.67 14.26
N ALA A 18 -2.75 4.45 14.14
CA ALA A 18 -2.79 3.73 12.87
C ALA A 18 -4.23 3.39 12.51
N VAL A 19 -4.52 3.43 11.20
CA VAL A 19 -5.86 3.13 10.68
C VAL A 19 -5.77 1.94 9.74
N LEU A 20 -6.49 0.87 10.06
CA LEU A 20 -6.58 -0.32 9.23
C LEU A 20 -8.03 -0.48 8.79
N ALA A 21 -8.28 -0.23 7.52
CA ALA A 21 -9.62 -0.38 6.96
C ALA A 21 -9.99 -1.86 6.80
N ALA A 22 -11.20 -2.12 6.36
CA ALA A 22 -11.72 -3.49 6.30
C ALA A 22 -10.87 -4.40 5.42
N GLN A 23 -10.72 -5.64 5.85
CA GLN A 23 -10.04 -6.71 5.12
C GLN A 23 -8.54 -6.48 4.89
N VAL A 24 -7.92 -5.61 5.68
CA VAL A 24 -6.47 -5.45 5.68
C VAL A 24 -5.83 -6.68 6.32
N GLY A 25 -4.70 -7.13 5.76
CA GLY A 25 -3.94 -8.24 6.30
C GLY A 25 -2.51 -7.86 6.64
N LEU A 26 -2.05 -8.22 7.83
CA LEU A 26 -0.66 -8.04 8.25
C LEU A 26 -0.04 -9.41 8.45
N ALA A 27 1.00 -9.72 7.69
CA ALA A 27 1.75 -10.94 7.86
C ALA A 27 2.66 -10.85 9.10
N GLY A 28 3.20 -11.98 9.53
CA GLY A 28 3.96 -12.06 10.79
C GLY A 28 5.11 -11.08 10.87
N GLY A 29 5.22 -10.39 11.99
CA GLY A 29 6.31 -9.45 12.23
C GLY A 29 6.18 -8.11 11.54
N ALA A 30 5.05 -7.81 10.89
CA ALA A 30 4.83 -6.52 10.25
C ALA A 30 4.74 -5.42 11.31
N ILE A 31 5.26 -4.25 10.98
CA ILE A 31 5.27 -3.08 11.88
C ILE A 31 4.61 -1.92 11.18
N LEU A 32 3.61 -1.32 11.83
CA LEU A 32 2.98 -0.09 11.36
C LEU A 32 3.38 1.06 12.26
N GLY A 33 3.93 2.10 11.68
CA GLY A 33 4.30 3.31 12.41
C GLY A 33 3.08 4.10 12.86
N GLU A 34 3.32 5.05 13.76
CA GLU A 34 2.27 5.94 14.26
C GLU A 34 1.59 6.65 13.09
N GLY A 35 0.27 6.66 13.10
CA GLY A 35 -0.51 7.35 12.08
C GLY A 35 -0.50 6.72 10.70
N ALA A 36 0.07 5.52 10.54
CA ALA A 36 0.03 4.83 9.25
C ALA A 36 -1.42 4.49 8.88
N ILE A 37 -1.73 4.59 7.59
CA ILE A 37 -3.08 4.33 7.09
C ILE A 37 -3.01 3.23 6.04
N LEU A 38 -3.76 2.15 6.28
CA LEU A 38 -3.90 1.06 5.32
C LEU A 38 -5.35 1.04 4.83
N ALA A 39 -5.54 1.38 3.57
CA ALA A 39 -6.88 1.39 2.96
C ALA A 39 -7.38 -0.03 2.74
N GLY A 40 -8.65 -0.18 2.42
CA GLY A 40 -9.31 -1.48 2.36
C GLY A 40 -8.60 -2.52 1.51
N GLN A 41 -8.52 -3.74 2.02
CA GLN A 41 -7.92 -4.89 1.34
C GLN A 41 -6.43 -4.77 1.06
N ALA A 42 -5.73 -3.81 1.68
CA ALA A 42 -4.28 -3.74 1.58
C ALA A 42 -3.64 -4.86 2.38
N GLY A 43 -2.49 -5.33 1.95
CA GLY A 43 -1.73 -6.37 2.64
C GLY A 43 -0.30 -5.93 2.88
N VAL A 44 0.27 -6.32 4.02
CA VAL A 44 1.66 -6.03 4.37
C VAL A 44 2.39 -7.35 4.57
N GLY A 45 3.51 -7.51 3.88
CA GLY A 45 4.31 -8.73 3.92
C GLY A 45 4.98 -8.96 5.26
N SER A 46 5.54 -10.16 5.41
CA SER A 46 6.21 -10.57 6.64
C SER A 46 7.42 -9.68 6.94
N GLN A 47 7.52 -9.22 8.19
CA GLN A 47 8.63 -8.41 8.69
C GLN A 47 8.85 -7.10 7.93
N VAL A 48 7.81 -6.60 7.29
CA VAL A 48 7.84 -5.32 6.57
C VAL A 48 7.40 -4.20 7.50
N THR A 49 8.09 -3.07 7.45
CA THR A 49 7.77 -1.88 8.24
C THR A 49 7.11 -0.83 7.36
N VAL A 50 5.92 -0.41 7.76
CA VAL A 50 5.24 0.74 7.15
C VAL A 50 5.51 1.94 8.06
N GLY A 51 6.15 2.96 7.52
CA GLY A 51 6.64 4.10 8.28
C GLY A 51 5.55 4.96 8.88
N LYS A 52 5.96 5.86 9.75
CA LYS A 52 5.07 6.81 10.43
C LYS A 52 4.36 7.68 9.39
N GLY A 53 3.05 7.80 9.51
CA GLY A 53 2.25 8.62 8.61
C GLY A 53 2.21 8.15 7.16
N ALA A 54 2.73 6.96 6.88
CA ALA A 54 2.68 6.40 5.53
C ALA A 54 1.26 5.96 5.19
N ILE A 55 0.95 5.96 3.91
CA ILE A 55 -0.37 5.56 3.42
C ILE A 55 -0.22 4.44 2.41
N VAL A 56 -0.93 3.35 2.64
CA VAL A 56 -1.01 2.23 1.70
C VAL A 56 -2.40 2.26 1.09
N MET A 57 -2.48 2.47 -0.22
CA MET A 57 -3.76 2.59 -0.91
C MET A 57 -4.46 1.23 -1.00
N GLY A 58 -5.75 1.26 -1.29
CA GLY A 58 -6.59 0.06 -1.31
C GLY A 58 -6.09 -1.02 -2.26
N GLN A 59 -6.24 -2.27 -1.85
CA GLN A 59 -5.86 -3.46 -2.62
C GLN A 59 -4.38 -3.53 -2.99
N SER A 60 -3.54 -2.78 -2.29
CA SER A 60 -2.09 -2.78 -2.52
C SER A 60 -1.42 -3.88 -1.71
N GLY A 61 -0.31 -4.40 -2.23
CA GLY A 61 0.49 -5.40 -1.53
C GLY A 61 1.89 -4.87 -1.24
N VAL A 62 2.18 -4.64 0.04
CA VAL A 62 3.47 -4.09 0.47
C VAL A 62 4.45 -5.23 0.67
N THR A 63 5.53 -5.23 -0.10
CA THR A 63 6.54 -6.29 -0.06
C THR A 63 7.87 -5.82 0.49
N LYS A 64 8.05 -4.51 0.65
CA LYS A 64 9.27 -3.92 1.19
C LYS A 64 8.91 -2.74 2.08
N ASP A 65 9.84 -2.31 2.92
CA ASP A 65 9.60 -1.22 3.86
C ASP A 65 9.12 0.04 3.16
N VAL A 66 8.18 0.73 3.79
CA VAL A 66 7.63 2.00 3.29
C VAL A 66 8.20 3.12 4.15
N PRO A 67 8.91 4.09 3.56
CA PRO A 67 9.44 5.22 4.31
C PRO A 67 8.34 6.05 4.97
N ASP A 68 8.69 6.80 6.01
CA ASP A 68 7.76 7.68 6.68
C ASP A 68 7.11 8.66 5.69
N HIS A 69 5.85 8.96 5.92
CA HIS A 69 5.09 9.96 5.14
C HIS A 69 5.06 9.70 3.63
N THR A 70 5.20 8.45 3.24
CA THR A 70 5.17 8.05 1.83
C THR A 70 3.86 7.34 1.52
N THR A 71 3.29 7.61 0.36
CA THR A 71 2.10 6.93 -0.12
C THR A 71 2.50 5.92 -1.19
N VAL A 72 2.07 4.68 -1.03
CA VAL A 72 2.37 3.58 -1.96
C VAL A 72 1.10 2.97 -2.50
N VAL A 73 1.19 2.38 -3.69
CA VAL A 73 0.06 1.77 -4.38
C VAL A 73 0.52 0.61 -5.25
N GLY A 74 -0.35 -0.36 -5.42
CA GLY A 74 -0.15 -1.46 -6.36
C GLY A 74 0.38 -2.74 -5.73
N PHE A 75 0.76 -3.69 -6.57
CA PHE A 75 1.39 -4.93 -6.16
C PHE A 75 2.50 -5.28 -7.16
N PRO A 76 3.77 -5.29 -6.73
CA PRO A 76 4.24 -4.83 -5.43
C PRO A 76 3.99 -3.34 -5.24
N ALA A 77 3.66 -2.92 -4.04
CA ALA A 77 3.35 -1.52 -3.78
C ALA A 77 4.60 -0.66 -3.93
N GLU A 78 4.46 0.42 -4.65
CA GLU A 78 5.53 1.36 -4.92
C GLU A 78 5.04 2.78 -4.62
N GLU A 79 5.94 3.73 -4.53
CA GLU A 79 5.60 5.13 -4.31
C GLU A 79 4.66 5.62 -5.43
N THR A 80 3.59 6.31 -5.08
CA THR A 80 2.51 6.62 -6.02
C THR A 80 2.94 7.44 -7.22
N ARG A 81 3.83 8.40 -7.02
CA ARG A 81 4.31 9.23 -8.15
C ARG A 81 5.01 8.38 -9.20
N LYS A 82 5.80 7.41 -8.74
CA LYS A 82 6.47 6.47 -9.63
C LYS A 82 5.46 5.64 -10.40
N VAL A 83 4.47 5.09 -9.70
CA VAL A 83 3.44 4.24 -10.32
C VAL A 83 2.64 5.02 -11.34
N TRP A 84 2.18 6.22 -10.97
CA TRP A 84 1.39 7.04 -11.89
C TRP A 84 2.20 7.46 -13.10
N ARG A 85 3.49 7.75 -12.91
CA ARG A 85 4.39 8.09 -14.01
C ARG A 85 4.55 6.92 -14.97
N GLU A 86 4.76 5.73 -14.44
CA GLU A 86 4.88 4.51 -15.24
C GLU A 86 3.60 4.21 -16.00
N ARG A 87 2.46 4.34 -15.35
CA ARG A 87 1.16 4.13 -15.98
C ARG A 87 0.87 5.16 -17.06
N ALA A 88 1.24 6.41 -16.82
CA ALA A 88 1.07 7.46 -17.82
C ALA A 88 1.94 7.20 -19.05
N ALA A 89 3.18 6.76 -18.84
CA ALA A 89 4.07 6.41 -19.94
C ALA A 89 3.50 5.23 -20.75
N LEU A 90 3.00 4.23 -20.06
CA LEU A 90 2.38 3.08 -20.72
C LEU A 90 1.14 3.49 -21.52
N ARG A 91 0.31 4.35 -20.95
CA ARG A 91 -0.86 4.88 -21.66
C ARG A 91 -0.47 5.64 -22.91
N ARG A 92 0.58 6.43 -22.87
CA ARG A 92 1.05 7.17 -24.04
C ARG A 92 1.47 6.23 -25.15
N LEU A 93 2.18 5.16 -24.79
CA LEU A 93 2.59 4.16 -25.77
C LEU A 93 1.38 3.46 -26.39
N LEU A 94 0.42 3.06 -25.57
CA LEU A 94 -0.81 2.43 -26.04
C LEU A 94 -1.73 3.42 -26.73
N GLY A 95 -1.75 4.66 -26.25
CA GLY A 95 -2.57 5.74 -26.79
C GLY A 95 -2.22 6.07 -28.22
N SER A 96 -0.95 6.04 -28.60
CA SER A 96 -0.53 6.28 -29.97
C SER A 96 -1.15 5.28 -30.93
N SER A 97 -1.14 4.00 -30.56
CA SER A 97 -1.78 2.96 -31.37
C SER A 97 -3.29 3.11 -31.43
N ARG A 98 -3.89 3.47 -30.27
CA ARG A 98 -5.34 3.63 -30.20
C ARG A 98 -5.83 4.82 -30.99
N SER A 99 -5.07 5.90 -31.01
CA SER A 99 -5.42 7.08 -31.79
C SER A 99 -5.54 6.76 -33.27
N GLU A 100 -4.73 5.84 -33.76
CA GLU A 100 -4.77 5.42 -35.15
C GLU A 100 -5.99 4.55 -35.46
N GLU A 101 -6.51 3.86 -34.47
CA GLU A 101 -7.67 2.99 -34.62
C GLU A 101 -8.98 3.77 -34.55
N GLU A 102 -8.99 4.88 -33.89
CA GLU A 102 -10.16 5.72 -33.70
C GLU A 102 -10.30 6.73 -34.85
#